data_0c8b3a0c0a90f38f1b9764472a14e742
#
_entry.id   0c8b3a0c0a90f38f1b9764472a14e742
#
_cell.length_a   1.000
_cell.length_b   1.000
_cell.length_c   1.000
_cell.angle_alpha   90.00
_cell.angle_beta   90.00
_cell.angle_gamma   90.00
#
_symmetry.space_group_name_H-M   'P 1'
#
loop_
_entity.id
_entity.type
_entity.pdbx_description
1 polymer ?
#
loop_
_entity_poly.entity_id
_entity_poly.type
_entity_poly.pdbx_seq_one_letter_code
_entity_poly.pdbx_strand_id
1 'polypeptide(L)'
;MLQQNNLQNNKGLSQATYSLENIASIVDGELIGDPNQLVSSLGSLQKASKDCISFVSSKKFESFISDCSAGAIIVKKDFKPADNKNYILVKDPYFAFAILSEMFDPIEDMFEGIDLSNNINPKAEVAESSKIYQGAVIADTAKIHQNVLIGPNVFVGPDCIVGEGTVIHANSTLMRSVTLGKNCIVQNNCILGSDGFGFAPSEDGYKKIHQLGRLIIGDDVEFGAGCTIDRGALEDTVIGNGVKLDNQVHIAHNVILGDNSAIAAKCAIAGSTRIGKNLQMGGLSGIIGHLEICDNVFIGAHTLITKSISKPGNYVGIMPAQEHTDWARSSVAIRKLSKK
;
A
#
# COMPACT_ATOMS: atom_id res chain seq x y z
N MET A 1 -15.22 1.78 20.35
CA MET A 1 -16.23 2.49 19.52
C MET A 1 -15.55 3.73 18.98
N LEU A 2 -14.87 3.63 17.86
CA LEU A 2 -14.31 4.77 17.15
C LEU A 2 -15.40 5.30 16.23
N GLN A 3 -15.81 6.53 16.50
CA GLN A 3 -16.84 7.24 15.75
C GLN A 3 -16.41 7.39 14.29
N GLN A 4 -17.24 6.88 13.41
CA GLN A 4 -17.28 7.25 12.01
C GLN A 4 -17.69 8.71 11.94
N ASN A 5 -16.76 9.62 11.71
CA ASN A 5 -17.07 11.00 11.34
C ASN A 5 -16.46 11.33 9.97
N ASN A 6 -17.40 11.46 9.02
CA ASN A 6 -17.41 12.36 7.87
C ASN A 6 -16.10 12.56 7.09
N LEU A 7 -15.85 11.64 6.14
CA LEU A 7 -15.04 11.91 4.95
C LEU A 7 -15.99 12.20 3.77
N GLN A 8 -16.70 13.31 3.83
CA GLN A 8 -17.31 13.97 2.66
C GLN A 8 -16.63 15.31 2.51
N ASN A 9 -15.74 15.38 1.53
CA ASN A 9 -15.44 16.49 0.62
C ASN A 9 -13.98 16.46 0.17
N ASN A 10 -13.63 15.55 -0.75
CA ASN A 10 -12.54 15.78 -1.67
C ASN A 10 -13.15 16.07 -3.05
N LYS A 11 -13.57 17.31 -3.28
CA LYS A 11 -13.81 17.88 -4.61
C LYS A 11 -12.54 18.61 -5.02
N GLY A 12 -11.62 17.90 -5.66
CA GLY A 12 -10.35 18.50 -6.12
C GLY A 12 -9.79 17.91 -7.42
N LEU A 13 -10.08 16.66 -7.71
CA LEU A 13 -9.73 16.03 -8.98
C LEU A 13 -11.02 15.65 -9.70
N SER A 14 -11.22 16.09 -10.93
CA SER A 14 -12.29 15.61 -11.81
C SER A 14 -12.02 14.13 -12.07
N GLN A 15 -12.57 13.25 -11.24
CA GLN A 15 -12.50 11.82 -11.49
C GLN A 15 -13.19 11.54 -12.83
N ALA A 16 -12.43 11.07 -13.81
CA ALA A 16 -12.97 10.64 -15.08
C ALA A 16 -14.02 9.55 -14.84
N THR A 17 -15.20 9.72 -15.43
CA THR A 17 -16.32 8.80 -15.29
C THR A 17 -16.53 8.07 -16.62
N TYR A 18 -16.65 6.76 -16.58
CA TYR A 18 -16.76 5.91 -17.77
C TYR A 18 -18.05 5.08 -17.73
N SER A 19 -18.72 4.90 -18.86
CA SER A 19 -19.82 3.95 -18.98
C SER A 19 -19.30 2.51 -19.02
N LEU A 20 -20.10 1.54 -18.61
CA LEU A 20 -19.73 0.13 -18.68
C LEU A 20 -19.51 -0.35 -20.12
N GLU A 21 -20.20 0.24 -21.09
CA GLU A 21 -19.95 -0.03 -22.51
C GLU A 21 -18.53 0.36 -22.90
N ASN A 22 -18.07 1.55 -22.49
CA ASN A 22 -16.70 2.01 -22.74
C ASN A 22 -15.68 1.11 -22.05
N ILE A 23 -15.90 0.77 -20.78
CA ILE A 23 -15.02 -0.14 -20.04
C ILE A 23 -14.91 -1.51 -20.74
N ALA A 24 -16.04 -2.10 -21.11
CA ALA A 24 -16.07 -3.40 -21.79
C ALA A 24 -15.27 -3.34 -23.12
N SER A 25 -15.45 -2.27 -23.90
CA SER A 25 -14.68 -2.08 -25.13
C SER A 25 -13.18 -1.98 -24.91
N ILE A 26 -12.75 -1.26 -23.87
CA ILE A 26 -11.31 -1.06 -23.53
C ILE A 26 -10.63 -2.37 -23.11
N VAL A 27 -11.34 -3.22 -22.38
CA VAL A 27 -10.79 -4.49 -21.88
C VAL A 27 -11.08 -5.69 -22.80
N ASP A 28 -11.59 -5.48 -23.99
CA ASP A 28 -12.04 -6.54 -24.95
C ASP A 28 -12.97 -7.56 -24.27
N GLY A 29 -13.95 -7.03 -23.54
CA GLY A 29 -14.89 -7.80 -22.72
C GLY A 29 -16.31 -7.78 -23.24
N GLU A 30 -17.09 -8.82 -22.90
CA GLU A 30 -18.52 -8.90 -23.15
C GLU A 30 -19.29 -8.36 -21.95
N LEU A 31 -20.11 -7.32 -22.15
CA LEU A 31 -20.92 -6.72 -21.08
C LEU A 31 -22.25 -7.47 -20.93
N ILE A 32 -22.57 -7.85 -19.71
CA ILE A 32 -23.88 -8.33 -19.28
C ILE A 32 -24.43 -7.32 -18.27
N GLY A 33 -25.50 -6.61 -18.60
CA GLY A 33 -26.13 -5.61 -17.75
C GLY A 33 -26.35 -4.26 -18.41
N ASP A 34 -26.39 -3.18 -17.64
CA ASP A 34 -26.68 -1.82 -18.10
C ASP A 34 -25.44 -1.14 -18.74
N PRO A 35 -25.43 -0.89 -20.08
CA PRO A 35 -24.32 -0.24 -20.73
C PRO A 35 -24.07 1.21 -20.29
N ASN A 36 -25.12 1.87 -19.78
CA ASN A 36 -25.07 3.29 -19.39
C ASN A 36 -24.67 3.49 -17.93
N GLN A 37 -24.55 2.42 -17.11
CA GLN A 37 -24.07 2.55 -15.73
C GLN A 37 -22.69 3.20 -15.75
N LEU A 38 -22.52 4.24 -14.93
CA LEU A 38 -21.28 5.00 -14.82
C LEU A 38 -20.45 4.50 -13.64
N VAL A 39 -19.13 4.44 -13.84
CA VAL A 39 -18.15 4.14 -12.80
C VAL A 39 -17.00 5.16 -12.85
N SER A 40 -16.45 5.49 -11.70
CA SER A 40 -15.40 6.51 -11.53
C SER A 40 -14.17 6.00 -10.78
N SER A 41 -14.15 4.73 -10.37
CA SER A 41 -13.04 4.17 -9.60
C SER A 41 -13.00 2.65 -9.66
N LEU A 42 -11.87 2.08 -9.22
CA LEU A 42 -11.72 0.65 -8.93
C LEU A 42 -11.94 0.41 -7.42
N GLY A 43 -12.49 -0.74 -7.09
CA GLY A 43 -12.71 -1.13 -5.69
C GLY A 43 -12.56 -2.63 -5.47
N SER A 44 -12.18 -3.04 -4.27
CA SER A 44 -12.16 -4.46 -3.91
C SER A 44 -13.57 -5.00 -3.77
N LEU A 45 -13.76 -6.32 -3.95
CA LEU A 45 -15.07 -6.98 -3.85
C LEU A 45 -15.81 -6.67 -2.54
N GLN A 46 -15.08 -6.51 -1.44
CA GLN A 46 -15.64 -6.29 -0.11
C GLN A 46 -16.00 -4.83 0.19
N LYS A 47 -15.39 -3.86 -0.51
CA LYS A 47 -15.55 -2.43 -0.20
C LYS A 47 -16.07 -1.59 -1.36
N ALA A 48 -16.19 -2.16 -2.55
CA ALA A 48 -16.67 -1.45 -3.72
C ALA A 48 -18.09 -0.91 -3.53
N SER A 49 -18.31 0.33 -3.97
CA SER A 49 -19.60 0.99 -4.08
C SER A 49 -20.15 0.92 -5.50
N LYS A 50 -21.35 1.45 -5.72
CA LYS A 50 -21.99 1.50 -7.06
C LYS A 50 -21.19 2.27 -8.11
N ASP A 51 -20.33 3.18 -7.68
CA ASP A 51 -19.46 3.97 -8.56
C ASP A 51 -18.12 3.29 -8.85
N CYS A 52 -17.91 2.09 -8.30
CA CYS A 52 -16.70 1.31 -8.51
C CYS A 52 -16.91 0.17 -9.50
N ILE A 53 -15.85 -0.22 -10.18
CA ILE A 53 -15.72 -1.50 -10.86
C ILE A 53 -14.80 -2.42 -10.04
N SER A 54 -15.16 -3.69 -9.91
CA SER A 54 -14.37 -4.69 -9.20
C SER A 54 -14.00 -5.85 -10.12
N PHE A 55 -13.17 -6.80 -9.65
CA PHE A 55 -12.77 -7.95 -10.45
C PHE A 55 -12.58 -9.20 -9.62
N VAL A 56 -12.68 -10.38 -10.27
CA VAL A 56 -12.45 -11.69 -9.67
C VAL A 56 -11.30 -12.38 -10.38
N SER A 57 -10.14 -12.47 -9.74
CA SER A 57 -8.94 -13.09 -10.31
C SER A 57 -8.90 -14.62 -10.17
N SER A 58 -9.62 -15.19 -9.20
CA SER A 58 -9.62 -16.63 -8.97
C SER A 58 -10.92 -17.13 -8.31
N LYS A 59 -11.23 -18.42 -8.48
CA LYS A 59 -12.46 -19.06 -7.95
C LYS A 59 -12.67 -18.88 -6.45
N LYS A 60 -11.60 -18.78 -5.66
CA LYS A 60 -11.72 -18.58 -4.20
C LYS A 60 -12.39 -17.27 -3.82
N PHE A 61 -12.42 -16.27 -4.71
CA PHE A 61 -13.05 -14.98 -4.47
C PHE A 61 -14.48 -14.87 -5.01
N GLU A 62 -14.99 -15.88 -5.73
CA GLU A 62 -16.35 -15.88 -6.26
C GLU A 62 -17.42 -15.82 -5.16
N SER A 63 -17.12 -16.36 -3.96
CA SER A 63 -18.02 -16.30 -2.81
C SER A 63 -18.32 -14.88 -2.32
N PHE A 64 -17.47 -13.90 -2.64
CA PHE A 64 -17.70 -12.49 -2.27
C PHE A 64 -18.56 -11.72 -3.26
N ILE A 65 -18.89 -12.31 -4.42
CA ILE A 65 -19.70 -11.66 -5.45
C ILE A 65 -21.09 -11.33 -4.94
N SER A 66 -21.71 -12.22 -4.18
CA SER A 66 -23.07 -12.04 -3.65
C SER A 66 -23.24 -10.75 -2.86
N ASP A 67 -22.23 -10.43 -2.05
CA ASP A 67 -22.24 -9.28 -1.13
C ASP A 67 -21.57 -8.02 -1.71
N CYS A 68 -21.01 -8.12 -2.92
CA CYS A 68 -20.34 -7.02 -3.58
C CYS A 68 -21.33 -5.97 -4.08
N SER A 69 -21.11 -4.71 -3.74
CA SER A 69 -21.92 -3.56 -4.15
C SER A 69 -21.34 -2.77 -5.33
N ALA A 70 -20.34 -3.31 -6.04
CA ALA A 70 -19.75 -2.67 -7.22
C ALA A 70 -20.79 -2.41 -8.31
N GLY A 71 -20.61 -1.32 -9.05
CA GLY A 71 -21.41 -1.00 -10.24
C GLY A 71 -21.26 -2.04 -11.34
N ALA A 72 -20.08 -2.69 -11.45
CA ALA A 72 -19.86 -3.87 -12.28
C ALA A 72 -18.73 -4.74 -11.72
N ILE A 73 -18.71 -6.02 -12.12
CA ILE A 73 -17.68 -6.97 -11.72
C ILE A 73 -17.06 -7.62 -12.97
N ILE A 74 -15.73 -7.54 -13.10
CA ILE A 74 -14.99 -8.21 -14.16
C ILE A 74 -14.75 -9.66 -13.76
N VAL A 75 -15.13 -10.58 -14.63
CA VAL A 75 -15.06 -12.03 -14.41
C VAL A 75 -14.52 -12.75 -15.65
N LYS A 76 -14.12 -14.02 -15.51
CA LYS A 76 -13.71 -14.84 -16.66
C LYS A 76 -14.89 -15.14 -17.61
N LYS A 77 -14.57 -15.38 -18.90
CA LYS A 77 -15.57 -15.71 -19.94
C LYS A 77 -16.46 -16.92 -19.65
N ASP A 78 -15.96 -17.86 -18.85
CA ASP A 78 -16.71 -19.08 -18.45
C ASP A 78 -17.57 -18.88 -17.20
N PHE A 79 -17.54 -17.72 -16.57
CA PHE A 79 -18.38 -17.37 -15.44
C PHE A 79 -19.85 -17.28 -15.88
N LYS A 80 -20.74 -17.85 -15.07
CA LYS A 80 -22.19 -17.82 -15.31
C LYS A 80 -22.85 -16.92 -14.26
N PRO A 81 -23.26 -15.70 -14.63
CA PRO A 81 -24.03 -14.83 -13.72
C PRO A 81 -25.30 -15.51 -13.22
N ALA A 82 -25.51 -15.45 -11.91
CA ALA A 82 -26.70 -16.03 -11.25
C ALA A 82 -27.62 -14.95 -10.67
N ASP A 83 -27.26 -13.68 -10.77
CA ASP A 83 -27.98 -12.51 -10.27
C ASP A 83 -28.07 -11.41 -11.34
N ASN A 84 -28.71 -10.27 -10.97
CA ASN A 84 -28.95 -9.13 -11.89
C ASN A 84 -27.86 -8.07 -11.77
N LYS A 85 -26.65 -8.40 -11.34
CA LYS A 85 -25.53 -7.44 -11.30
C LYS A 85 -24.94 -7.25 -12.70
N ASN A 86 -24.22 -6.16 -12.89
CA ASN A 86 -23.49 -5.94 -14.13
C ASN A 86 -22.17 -6.72 -14.13
N TYR A 87 -21.89 -7.42 -15.21
CA TYR A 87 -20.66 -8.19 -15.39
C TYR A 87 -19.97 -7.83 -16.69
N ILE A 88 -18.62 -7.83 -16.67
CA ILE A 88 -17.80 -7.75 -17.88
C ILE A 88 -17.00 -9.05 -17.95
N LEU A 89 -17.27 -9.86 -18.97
CA LEU A 89 -16.66 -11.15 -19.19
C LEU A 89 -15.40 -10.99 -20.06
N VAL A 90 -14.24 -11.34 -19.51
CA VAL A 90 -12.94 -11.19 -20.19
C VAL A 90 -12.13 -12.48 -20.17
N LYS A 91 -11.12 -12.59 -21.05
CA LYS A 91 -10.19 -13.73 -21.07
C LYS A 91 -9.40 -13.81 -19.74
N ASP A 92 -8.88 -12.66 -19.27
CA ASP A 92 -8.09 -12.55 -18.04
C ASP A 92 -8.54 -11.33 -17.21
N PRO A 93 -9.28 -11.53 -16.11
CA PRO A 93 -9.72 -10.45 -15.22
C PRO A 93 -8.58 -9.67 -14.57
N TYR A 94 -7.43 -10.31 -14.31
CA TYR A 94 -6.29 -9.66 -13.69
C TYR A 94 -5.57 -8.73 -14.66
N PHE A 95 -5.47 -9.14 -15.92
CA PHE A 95 -4.94 -8.28 -16.97
C PHE A 95 -5.89 -7.10 -17.29
N ALA A 96 -7.20 -7.34 -17.33
CA ALA A 96 -8.18 -6.26 -17.46
C ALA A 96 -8.09 -5.25 -16.31
N PHE A 97 -7.89 -5.73 -15.07
CA PHE A 97 -7.64 -4.86 -13.92
C PHE A 97 -6.38 -3.99 -14.12
N ALA A 98 -5.30 -4.54 -14.67
CA ALA A 98 -4.09 -3.77 -14.94
C ALA A 98 -4.33 -2.65 -15.97
N ILE A 99 -5.12 -2.90 -17.02
CA ILE A 99 -5.52 -1.87 -17.99
C ILE A 99 -6.32 -0.76 -17.31
N LEU A 100 -7.33 -1.13 -16.53
CA LEU A 100 -8.20 -0.16 -15.87
C LEU A 100 -7.48 0.63 -14.76
N SER A 101 -6.49 0.02 -14.10
CA SER A 101 -5.70 0.72 -13.08
C SER A 101 -4.94 1.92 -13.67
N GLU A 102 -4.49 1.82 -14.91
CA GLU A 102 -3.86 2.93 -15.63
C GLU A 102 -4.85 4.08 -15.90
N MET A 103 -6.12 3.76 -16.26
CA MET A 103 -7.15 4.76 -16.56
C MET A 103 -7.60 5.57 -15.32
N PHE A 104 -7.56 4.95 -14.16
CA PHE A 104 -7.97 5.57 -12.89
C PHE A 104 -6.77 6.11 -12.08
N ASP A 105 -5.55 6.08 -12.64
CA ASP A 105 -4.36 6.62 -11.99
C ASP A 105 -4.23 8.14 -12.25
N PRO A 106 -4.26 9.00 -11.22
CA PRO A 106 -4.14 10.44 -11.37
C PRO A 106 -2.68 10.93 -11.52
N ILE A 107 -1.73 10.05 -11.84
CA ILE A 107 -0.29 10.37 -11.74
C ILE A 107 0.17 11.47 -12.70
N GLU A 108 -0.51 11.67 -13.83
CA GLU A 108 -0.14 12.68 -14.81
C GLU A 108 -0.19 14.11 -14.24
N ASP A 109 -1.03 14.35 -13.23
CA ASP A 109 -1.24 15.66 -12.62
C ASP A 109 -0.38 15.90 -11.37
N MET A 110 0.46 14.96 -10.97
CA MET A 110 1.18 15.03 -9.69
C MET A 110 2.13 16.25 -9.58
N PHE A 111 2.59 16.78 -10.70
CA PHE A 111 3.51 17.93 -10.76
C PHE A 111 2.86 19.18 -11.37
N GLU A 112 1.58 19.12 -11.73
CA GLU A 112 0.87 20.27 -12.27
C GLU A 112 0.76 21.40 -11.24
N GLY A 113 1.02 22.63 -11.68
CA GLY A 113 0.91 23.82 -10.83
C GLY A 113 2.01 24.01 -9.79
N ILE A 114 3.08 23.19 -9.80
CA ILE A 114 4.25 23.44 -8.95
C ILE A 114 5.06 24.59 -9.53
N ASP A 115 5.02 25.73 -8.86
CA ASP A 115 5.86 26.89 -9.17
C ASP A 115 7.23 26.72 -8.50
N LEU A 116 8.26 26.43 -9.30
CA LEU A 116 9.64 26.27 -8.83
C LEU A 116 10.21 27.54 -8.19
N SER A 117 9.64 28.71 -8.44
CA SER A 117 10.05 29.97 -7.78
C SER A 117 9.56 30.08 -6.35
N ASN A 118 8.50 29.36 -5.97
CA ASN A 118 7.83 29.48 -4.69
C ASN A 118 7.82 28.19 -3.85
N ASN A 119 8.20 27.05 -4.41
CA ASN A 119 8.30 25.74 -3.76
C ASN A 119 7.05 25.25 -2.98
N ILE A 120 6.09 26.14 -2.73
CA ILE A 120 4.82 25.84 -2.03
C ILE A 120 3.68 26.18 -2.98
N ASN A 121 2.89 25.20 -3.35
CA ASN A 121 1.73 25.42 -4.21
C ASN A 121 0.71 26.33 -3.50
N PRO A 122 0.16 27.35 -4.19
CA PRO A 122 -0.83 28.26 -3.59
C PRO A 122 -2.10 27.62 -3.03
N LYS A 123 -2.42 26.41 -3.47
CA LYS A 123 -3.57 25.66 -2.96
C LYS A 123 -3.24 24.76 -1.76
N ALA A 124 -1.94 24.66 -1.38
CA ALA A 124 -1.54 23.93 -0.19
C ALA A 124 -1.96 24.70 1.07
N GLU A 125 -2.42 23.97 2.07
CA GLU A 125 -2.77 24.51 3.38
C GLU A 125 -1.59 24.31 4.33
N VAL A 126 -0.87 25.37 4.67
CA VAL A 126 0.30 25.32 5.57
C VAL A 126 0.04 26.17 6.81
N ALA A 127 0.08 25.54 7.99
CA ALA A 127 -0.09 26.25 9.25
C ALA A 127 1.09 27.21 9.51
N GLU A 128 0.82 28.43 10.02
CA GLU A 128 1.81 29.47 10.26
C GLU A 128 2.94 29.07 11.23
N SER A 129 2.63 28.17 12.17
CA SER A 129 3.61 27.68 13.15
C SER A 129 4.58 26.63 12.57
N SER A 130 4.36 26.17 11.33
CA SER A 130 5.22 25.18 10.70
C SER A 130 6.46 25.79 10.07
N LYS A 131 7.54 25.01 10.01
CA LYS A 131 8.82 25.42 9.45
C LYS A 131 9.13 24.61 8.21
N ILE A 132 9.24 25.27 7.06
CA ILE A 132 9.59 24.67 5.77
C ILE A 132 10.98 25.19 5.37
N TYR A 133 11.92 24.27 5.21
CA TYR A 133 13.29 24.59 4.87
C TYR A 133 13.51 24.67 3.36
N GLN A 134 14.60 25.33 2.98
CA GLN A 134 14.97 25.59 1.59
C GLN A 134 15.02 24.30 0.75
N GLY A 135 14.51 24.36 -0.46
CA GLY A 135 14.46 23.23 -1.40
C GLY A 135 13.31 22.25 -1.15
N ALA A 136 12.55 22.41 -0.08
CA ALA A 136 11.34 21.63 0.10
C ALA A 136 10.26 22.06 -0.91
N VAL A 137 9.49 21.08 -1.41
CA VAL A 137 8.39 21.30 -2.36
C VAL A 137 7.11 20.79 -1.73
N ILE A 138 6.10 21.63 -1.63
CA ILE A 138 4.78 21.28 -1.13
C ILE A 138 3.79 21.37 -2.30
N ALA A 139 3.26 20.23 -2.73
CA ALA A 139 2.39 20.14 -3.89
C ALA A 139 0.96 20.60 -3.60
N ASP A 140 0.14 20.64 -4.65
CA ASP A 140 -1.27 21.01 -4.61
C ASP A 140 -2.04 20.21 -3.54
N THR A 141 -3.01 20.84 -2.89
CA THR A 141 -3.92 20.23 -1.91
C THR A 141 -3.27 19.58 -0.68
N ALA A 142 -1.94 19.63 -0.55
CA ALA A 142 -1.27 19.14 0.66
C ALA A 142 -1.65 19.97 1.89
N LYS A 143 -1.81 19.30 3.05
CA LYS A 143 -2.17 19.92 4.33
C LYS A 143 -1.08 19.69 5.36
N ILE A 144 -0.44 20.77 5.79
CA ILE A 144 0.62 20.76 6.81
C ILE A 144 0.06 21.39 8.08
N HIS A 145 -0.13 20.58 9.10
CA HIS A 145 -0.68 21.02 10.39
C HIS A 145 0.35 21.79 11.22
N GLN A 146 -0.10 22.25 12.42
CA GLN A 146 0.72 23.10 13.32
C GLN A 146 2.02 22.42 13.78
N ASN A 147 3.05 23.23 13.99
CA ASN A 147 4.34 22.82 14.55
C ASN A 147 5.07 21.71 13.75
N VAL A 148 4.73 21.53 12.47
CA VAL A 148 5.41 20.59 11.59
C VAL A 148 6.75 21.18 11.14
N LEU A 149 7.79 20.34 11.04
CA LEU A 149 9.07 20.69 10.47
C LEU A 149 9.32 19.89 9.19
N ILE A 150 9.44 20.59 8.06
CA ILE A 150 9.77 20.02 6.75
C ILE A 150 11.21 20.37 6.42
N GLY A 151 12.10 19.38 6.45
CA GLY A 151 13.54 19.54 6.19
C GLY A 151 13.87 19.91 4.73
N PRO A 152 15.16 20.21 4.46
CA PRO A 152 15.60 20.58 3.12
C PRO A 152 15.33 19.48 2.08
N ASN A 153 14.95 19.90 0.86
CA ASN A 153 14.69 19.02 -0.29
C ASN A 153 13.64 17.92 -0.04
N VAL A 154 12.76 18.08 0.93
CA VAL A 154 11.62 17.19 1.13
C VAL A 154 10.57 17.48 0.07
N PHE A 155 10.04 16.44 -0.56
CA PHE A 155 8.86 16.53 -1.42
C PHE A 155 7.63 16.04 -0.69
N VAL A 156 6.59 16.87 -0.61
CA VAL A 156 5.27 16.50 -0.10
C VAL A 156 4.28 16.57 -1.27
N GLY A 157 3.84 15.40 -1.72
CA GLY A 157 2.95 15.24 -2.87
C GLY A 157 1.53 15.73 -2.66
N PRO A 158 0.72 15.76 -3.74
CA PRO A 158 -0.67 16.20 -3.67
C PRO A 158 -1.50 15.35 -2.69
N ASP A 159 -2.52 15.97 -2.08
CA ASP A 159 -3.44 15.35 -1.13
C ASP A 159 -2.76 14.71 0.09
N CYS A 160 -1.51 15.04 0.37
CA CYS A 160 -0.84 14.60 1.59
C CYS A 160 -1.36 15.36 2.81
N ILE A 161 -1.43 14.66 3.93
CA ILE A 161 -1.75 15.25 5.24
C ILE A 161 -0.59 14.96 6.17
N VAL A 162 0.00 16.01 6.76
CA VAL A 162 1.06 15.89 7.76
C VAL A 162 0.55 16.41 9.10
N GLY A 163 0.41 15.53 10.07
CA GLY A 163 -0.14 15.80 11.40
C GLY A 163 0.76 16.67 12.26
N GLU A 164 0.16 17.30 13.26
CA GLU A 164 0.78 18.24 14.18
C GLU A 164 2.06 17.68 14.84
N GLY A 165 3.08 18.53 14.95
CA GLY A 165 4.35 18.19 15.63
C GLY A 165 5.26 17.22 14.89
N THR A 166 4.89 16.78 13.70
CA THR A 166 5.67 15.85 12.89
C THR A 166 6.92 16.50 12.31
N VAL A 167 8.02 15.74 12.31
CA VAL A 167 9.32 16.15 11.78
C VAL A 167 9.70 15.28 10.59
N ILE A 168 9.95 15.88 9.43
CA ILE A 168 10.42 15.19 8.22
C ILE A 168 11.81 15.70 7.89
N HIS A 169 12.80 14.82 8.00
CA HIS A 169 14.20 15.17 7.70
C HIS A 169 14.49 15.21 6.20
N ALA A 170 15.65 15.79 5.87
CA ALA A 170 16.05 16.11 4.51
C ALA A 170 15.98 14.94 3.51
N ASN A 171 15.66 15.29 2.25
CA ASN A 171 15.61 14.39 1.10
C ASN A 171 14.57 13.27 1.20
N SER A 172 13.59 13.38 2.09
CA SER A 172 12.49 12.41 2.18
C SER A 172 11.37 12.81 1.23
N THR A 173 10.61 11.80 0.76
CA THR A 173 9.54 11.97 -0.22
C THR A 173 8.25 11.36 0.32
N LEU A 174 7.20 12.17 0.39
CA LEU A 174 5.83 11.72 0.56
C LEU A 174 5.15 11.78 -0.81
N MET A 175 4.80 10.64 -1.36
CA MET A 175 4.05 10.58 -2.62
C MET A 175 2.60 11.04 -2.42
N ARG A 176 1.79 11.11 -3.49
CA ARG A 176 0.40 11.56 -3.39
C ARG A 176 -0.42 10.79 -2.34
N SER A 177 -1.35 11.47 -1.67
CA SER A 177 -2.36 10.89 -0.76
C SER A 177 -1.77 10.10 0.41
N VAL A 178 -0.60 10.50 0.92
CA VAL A 178 -0.05 9.97 2.17
C VAL A 178 -0.63 10.73 3.36
N THR A 179 -1.19 10.00 4.32
CA THR A 179 -1.57 10.56 5.61
C THR A 179 -0.55 10.16 6.65
N LEU A 180 0.11 11.14 7.24
CA LEU A 180 1.05 10.98 8.33
C LEU A 180 0.46 11.61 9.58
N GLY A 181 0.34 10.83 10.65
CA GLY A 181 -0.24 11.24 11.93
C GLY A 181 0.58 12.29 12.66
N LYS A 182 0.25 12.52 13.94
CA LYS A 182 0.93 13.49 14.80
C LYS A 182 2.23 12.95 15.38
N ASN A 183 3.14 13.87 15.71
CA ASN A 183 4.40 13.59 16.41
C ASN A 183 5.26 12.51 15.76
N CYS A 184 5.12 12.32 14.45
CA CYS A 184 5.93 11.34 13.72
C CYS A 184 7.33 11.92 13.45
N ILE A 185 8.30 11.01 13.32
CA ILE A 185 9.67 11.35 12.93
C ILE A 185 10.02 10.55 11.66
N VAL A 186 10.30 11.23 10.58
CA VAL A 186 10.76 10.63 9.32
C VAL A 186 12.22 11.01 9.12
N GLN A 187 13.12 10.04 9.27
CA GLN A 187 14.54 10.27 9.05
C GLN A 187 14.87 10.45 7.57
N ASN A 188 16.11 10.84 7.28
CA ASN A 188 16.57 11.20 5.93
C ASN A 188 16.36 10.09 4.89
N ASN A 189 16.06 10.51 3.66
CA ASN A 189 15.95 9.63 2.48
C ASN A 189 14.83 8.56 2.59
N CYS A 190 13.80 8.79 3.37
CA CYS A 190 12.63 7.92 3.40
C CYS A 190 11.72 8.17 2.20
N ILE A 191 11.13 7.11 1.65
CA ILE A 191 10.13 7.18 0.57
C ILE A 191 8.83 6.59 1.09
N LEU A 192 7.82 7.43 1.25
CA LEU A 192 6.52 7.05 1.78
C LEU A 192 5.45 7.15 0.69
N GLY A 193 4.77 6.06 0.39
CA GLY A 193 3.67 6.00 -0.57
C GLY A 193 4.09 5.75 -2.02
N SER A 194 5.29 5.18 -2.27
CA SER A 194 5.68 4.71 -3.61
C SER A 194 4.76 3.58 -4.09
N ASP A 195 4.72 3.37 -5.41
CA ASP A 195 4.00 2.24 -5.99
C ASP A 195 4.58 0.91 -5.53
N GLY A 196 3.71 0.01 -5.10
CA GLY A 196 4.06 -1.38 -4.83
C GLY A 196 4.38 -2.17 -6.10
N PHE A 197 4.98 -3.34 -5.92
CA PHE A 197 5.32 -4.25 -6.99
C PHE A 197 4.07 -4.99 -7.51
N GLY A 198 3.40 -4.41 -8.50
CA GLY A 198 2.20 -4.94 -9.13
C GLY A 198 2.35 -5.05 -10.64
N PHE A 199 2.34 -6.29 -11.18
CA PHE A 199 2.44 -6.55 -12.61
C PHE A 199 1.58 -7.76 -13.00
N ALA A 200 0.81 -7.61 -14.10
CA ALA A 200 0.06 -8.71 -14.71
C ALA A 200 0.88 -9.32 -15.86
N PRO A 201 1.11 -10.64 -15.88
CA PRO A 201 1.80 -11.29 -16.98
C PRO A 201 0.94 -11.24 -18.25
N SER A 202 1.59 -11.09 -19.42
CA SER A 202 0.97 -11.15 -20.74
C SER A 202 1.89 -11.88 -21.73
N GLU A 203 1.43 -12.10 -22.94
CA GLU A 203 2.24 -12.73 -24.00
C GLU A 203 3.48 -11.89 -24.36
N ASP A 204 3.37 -10.55 -24.24
CA ASP A 204 4.44 -9.60 -24.55
C ASP A 204 5.27 -9.19 -23.31
N GLY A 205 5.12 -9.86 -22.16
CA GLY A 205 5.83 -9.56 -20.92
C GLY A 205 4.91 -9.15 -19.77
N TYR A 206 5.19 -8.01 -19.10
CA TYR A 206 4.46 -7.59 -17.90
C TYR A 206 3.76 -6.24 -18.12
N LYS A 207 2.45 -6.19 -17.89
CA LYS A 207 1.69 -4.94 -17.81
C LYS A 207 1.69 -4.46 -16.35
N LYS A 208 2.11 -3.19 -16.13
CA LYS A 208 2.07 -2.56 -14.80
C LYS A 208 0.64 -2.50 -14.28
N ILE A 209 0.47 -2.80 -12.99
CA ILE A 209 -0.74 -2.54 -12.22
C ILE A 209 -0.49 -1.26 -11.42
N HIS A 210 -1.20 -0.20 -11.75
CA HIS A 210 -1.11 1.08 -11.06
C HIS A 210 -1.67 0.96 -9.64
N GLN A 211 -1.04 1.64 -8.70
CA GLN A 211 -1.35 1.53 -7.29
C GLN A 211 -2.24 2.71 -6.87
N LEU A 212 -3.52 2.45 -6.69
CA LEU A 212 -4.57 3.47 -6.50
C LEU A 212 -4.95 3.69 -5.04
N GLY A 213 -4.58 2.77 -4.16
CA GLY A 213 -4.75 2.89 -2.72
C GLY A 213 -3.82 3.96 -2.12
N ARG A 214 -3.93 4.20 -0.83
CA ARG A 214 -3.18 5.22 -0.10
C ARG A 214 -2.18 4.58 0.85
N LEU A 215 -1.39 5.43 1.51
CA LEU A 215 -0.61 5.07 2.70
C LEU A 215 -1.14 5.88 3.88
N ILE A 216 -1.58 5.17 4.92
CA ILE A 216 -2.11 5.76 6.16
C ILE A 216 -1.18 5.40 7.31
N ILE A 217 -0.64 6.40 7.99
CA ILE A 217 0.29 6.26 9.10
C ILE A 217 -0.34 6.91 10.33
N GLY A 218 -0.33 6.20 11.44
CA GLY A 218 -0.85 6.67 12.73
C GLY A 218 0.05 7.70 13.41
N ASP A 219 -0.25 7.97 14.67
CA ASP A 219 0.48 8.92 15.50
C ASP A 219 1.74 8.28 16.13
N ASP A 220 2.73 9.12 16.50
CA ASP A 220 3.94 8.71 17.24
C ASP A 220 4.79 7.66 16.50
N VAL A 221 4.73 7.61 15.17
CA VAL A 221 5.51 6.67 14.34
C VAL A 221 6.89 7.24 14.03
N GLU A 222 7.92 6.39 14.08
CA GLU A 222 9.28 6.76 13.70
C GLU A 222 9.82 5.87 12.58
N PHE A 223 10.37 6.50 11.54
CA PHE A 223 11.01 5.85 10.41
C PHE A 223 12.50 6.16 10.43
N GLY A 224 13.33 5.13 10.55
CA GLY A 224 14.78 5.21 10.36
C GLY A 224 15.16 5.59 8.92
N ALA A 225 16.39 6.00 8.72
CA ALA A 225 16.86 6.50 7.44
C ALA A 225 16.71 5.46 6.30
N GLY A 226 16.25 5.92 5.13
CA GLY A 226 16.13 5.09 3.94
C GLY A 226 15.00 4.05 4.00
N CYS A 227 14.02 4.19 4.89
CA CYS A 227 12.82 3.36 4.88
C CYS A 227 11.98 3.59 3.62
N THR A 228 11.38 2.52 3.09
CA THR A 228 10.48 2.55 1.93
C THR A 228 9.16 1.87 2.28
N ILE A 229 8.07 2.62 2.18
CA ILE A 229 6.74 2.12 2.50
C ILE A 229 5.84 2.33 1.28
N ASP A 230 5.37 1.23 0.70
CA ASP A 230 4.54 1.31 -0.51
C ASP A 230 3.09 1.63 -0.16
N ARG A 231 2.44 2.30 -1.08
CA ARG A 231 0.99 2.51 -1.06
C ARG A 231 0.23 1.22 -1.40
N GLY A 232 -1.02 1.16 -1.10
CA GLY A 232 -1.84 0.02 -1.48
C GLY A 232 -2.23 0.01 -2.96
N ALA A 233 -2.57 -1.16 -3.46
CA ALA A 233 -3.03 -1.32 -4.85
C ALA A 233 -4.46 -0.75 -5.05
N LEU A 234 -5.43 -1.21 -4.26
CA LEU A 234 -6.79 -0.68 -4.18
C LEU A 234 -7.13 -0.26 -2.74
N GLU A 235 -6.89 -1.17 -1.80
CA GLU A 235 -7.00 -0.90 -0.38
C GLU A 235 -5.73 -0.19 0.10
N ASP A 236 -5.80 0.47 1.25
CA ASP A 236 -4.67 1.21 1.81
C ASP A 236 -3.60 0.28 2.41
N THR A 237 -2.36 0.74 2.43
CA THR A 237 -1.32 0.29 3.36
C THR A 237 -1.48 1.08 4.65
N VAL A 238 -1.47 0.39 5.79
CA VAL A 238 -1.75 1.01 7.10
C VAL A 238 -0.65 0.70 8.09
N ILE A 239 -0.09 1.73 8.70
CA ILE A 239 0.87 1.65 9.81
C ILE A 239 0.19 2.19 11.07
N GLY A 240 0.10 1.39 12.12
CA GLY A 240 -0.53 1.74 13.39
C GLY A 240 0.24 2.80 14.18
N ASN A 241 -0.33 3.20 15.32
CA ASN A 241 0.30 4.20 16.20
C ASN A 241 1.52 3.63 16.92
N GLY A 242 2.49 4.47 17.25
CA GLY A 242 3.64 4.14 18.05
C GLY A 242 4.64 3.17 17.41
N VAL A 243 4.49 2.85 16.12
CA VAL A 243 5.40 1.97 15.38
C VAL A 243 6.78 2.58 15.27
N LYS A 244 7.83 1.76 15.44
CA LYS A 244 9.23 2.14 15.31
C LYS A 244 9.91 1.26 14.26
N LEU A 245 10.37 1.87 13.18
CA LEU A 245 11.10 1.22 12.10
C LEU A 245 12.54 1.73 12.09
N ASP A 246 13.48 0.82 12.17
CA ASP A 246 14.90 1.14 12.04
C ASP A 246 15.28 1.34 10.56
N ASN A 247 16.54 1.65 10.28
CA ASN A 247 17.02 2.03 8.96
C ASN A 247 16.76 0.96 7.89
N GLN A 248 16.38 1.44 6.69
CA GLN A 248 16.22 0.59 5.49
C GLN A 248 15.17 -0.53 5.66
N VAL A 249 14.16 -0.34 6.49
CA VAL A 249 13.00 -1.24 6.54
C VAL A 249 12.13 -1.02 5.30
N HIS A 250 11.70 -2.12 4.66
CA HIS A 250 10.75 -2.09 3.55
C HIS A 250 9.41 -2.70 3.97
N ILE A 251 8.32 -1.95 3.72
CA ILE A 251 6.94 -2.44 3.89
C ILE A 251 6.23 -2.31 2.55
N ALA A 252 5.85 -3.45 1.97
CA ALA A 252 5.20 -3.50 0.68
C ALA A 252 3.70 -3.14 0.73
N HIS A 253 3.10 -3.04 -0.45
CA HIS A 253 1.72 -2.62 -0.65
C HIS A 253 0.69 -3.44 0.15
N ASN A 254 -0.37 -2.81 0.61
CA ASN A 254 -1.51 -3.42 1.33
C ASN A 254 -1.15 -4.11 2.64
N VAL A 255 0.03 -3.85 3.20
CA VAL A 255 0.37 -4.33 4.54
C VAL A 255 -0.44 -3.55 5.58
N ILE A 256 -0.94 -4.26 6.59
CA ILE A 256 -1.51 -3.67 7.80
C ILE A 256 -0.60 -4.05 8.95
N LEU A 257 0.07 -3.06 9.56
CA LEU A 257 0.95 -3.22 10.70
C LEU A 257 0.31 -2.62 11.95
N GLY A 258 0.08 -3.45 12.96
CA GLY A 258 -0.57 -3.06 14.22
C GLY A 258 0.30 -2.16 15.10
N ASP A 259 -0.37 -1.49 16.06
CA ASP A 259 0.23 -0.52 16.94
C ASP A 259 1.44 -1.06 17.73
N ASN A 260 2.34 -0.15 18.12
CA ASN A 260 3.48 -0.41 19.01
C ASN A 260 4.45 -1.50 18.50
N SER A 261 4.49 -1.74 17.21
CA SER A 261 5.45 -2.68 16.61
C SER A 261 6.83 -2.04 16.48
N ALA A 262 7.89 -2.83 16.69
CA ALA A 262 9.29 -2.40 16.57
C ALA A 262 10.04 -3.32 15.62
N ILE A 263 10.59 -2.79 14.53
CA ILE A 263 11.22 -3.54 13.45
C ILE A 263 12.64 -3.03 13.26
N ALA A 264 13.61 -3.90 13.48
CA ALA A 264 15.03 -3.59 13.33
C ALA A 264 15.44 -3.47 11.84
N ALA A 265 16.66 -2.97 11.62
CA ALA A 265 17.16 -2.57 10.31
C ALA A 265 17.11 -3.69 9.24
N LYS A 266 16.87 -3.25 7.99
CA LYS A 266 16.88 -4.09 6.78
C LYS A 266 15.88 -5.24 6.78
N CYS A 267 14.81 -5.14 7.57
CA CYS A 267 13.71 -6.07 7.49
C CYS A 267 12.80 -5.76 6.32
N ALA A 268 12.11 -6.79 5.81
CA ALA A 268 11.13 -6.64 4.75
C ALA A 268 9.82 -7.37 5.07
N ILE A 269 8.69 -6.71 4.82
CA ILE A 269 7.35 -7.27 4.93
C ILE A 269 6.71 -7.23 3.55
N ALA A 270 6.42 -8.39 2.99
CA ALA A 270 5.83 -8.50 1.66
C ALA A 270 4.32 -8.22 1.65
N GLY A 271 3.82 -7.90 0.46
CA GLY A 271 2.49 -7.34 0.26
C GLY A 271 1.32 -8.14 0.83
N SER A 272 0.28 -7.42 1.19
CA SER A 272 -1.00 -7.96 1.71
C SER A 272 -0.89 -8.77 3.01
N THR A 273 0.19 -8.60 3.77
CA THR A 273 0.37 -9.22 5.09
C THR A 273 -0.33 -8.40 6.16
N ARG A 274 -1.05 -9.06 7.06
CA ARG A 274 -1.73 -8.46 8.21
C ARG A 274 -1.01 -8.83 9.49
N ILE A 275 -0.57 -7.84 10.23
CA ILE A 275 0.22 -8.00 11.46
C ILE A 275 -0.50 -7.31 12.60
N GLY A 276 -0.68 -8.05 13.69
CA GLY A 276 -1.25 -7.55 14.93
C GLY A 276 -0.33 -6.57 15.64
N LYS A 277 -0.71 -6.22 16.88
CA LYS A 277 0.01 -5.25 17.72
C LYS A 277 1.26 -5.85 18.37
N ASN A 278 2.20 -4.98 18.74
CA ASN A 278 3.38 -5.32 19.51
C ASN A 278 4.29 -6.37 18.82
N LEU A 279 4.36 -6.37 17.49
CA LEU A 279 5.38 -7.16 16.79
C LEU A 279 6.77 -6.63 17.16
N GLN A 280 7.69 -7.52 17.48
CA GLN A 280 9.13 -7.22 17.57
C GLN A 280 9.88 -8.05 16.54
N MET A 281 10.66 -7.41 15.67
CA MET A 281 11.31 -8.09 14.55
C MET A 281 12.80 -7.76 14.53
N GLY A 282 13.63 -8.78 14.72
CA GLY A 282 15.10 -8.68 14.65
C GLY A 282 15.60 -8.41 13.24
N GLY A 283 16.74 -7.73 13.13
CA GLY A 283 17.28 -7.23 11.86
C GLY A 283 17.47 -8.30 10.79
N LEU A 284 17.41 -7.88 9.52
CA LEU A 284 17.58 -8.73 8.34
C LEU A 284 16.53 -9.85 8.21
N SER A 285 15.41 -9.74 8.89
CA SER A 285 14.32 -10.71 8.85
C SER A 285 13.30 -10.38 7.77
N GLY A 286 12.52 -11.36 7.34
CA GLY A 286 11.51 -11.21 6.31
C GLY A 286 10.20 -11.91 6.63
N ILE A 287 9.08 -11.36 6.14
CA ILE A 287 7.76 -11.98 6.18
C ILE A 287 7.25 -12.03 4.75
N ILE A 288 6.92 -13.23 4.23
CA ILE A 288 6.37 -13.35 2.88
C ILE A 288 4.92 -12.82 2.82
N GLY A 289 4.43 -12.59 1.60
CA GLY A 289 3.12 -11.96 1.38
C GLY A 289 1.92 -12.81 1.81
N HIS A 290 0.80 -12.12 2.04
CA HIS A 290 -0.52 -12.72 2.32
C HIS A 290 -0.58 -13.55 3.61
N LEU A 291 0.22 -13.23 4.61
CA LEU A 291 0.19 -13.88 5.91
C LEU A 291 -0.59 -13.08 6.95
N GLU A 292 -1.06 -13.79 7.98
CA GLU A 292 -1.64 -13.21 9.19
C GLU A 292 -0.73 -13.52 10.38
N ILE A 293 -0.29 -12.49 11.08
CA ILE A 293 0.56 -12.58 12.27
C ILE A 293 -0.23 -12.01 13.45
N CYS A 294 -0.46 -12.81 14.48
CA CYS A 294 -1.19 -12.35 15.66
C CYS A 294 -0.39 -11.34 16.50
N ASP A 295 -1.03 -10.77 17.52
CA ASP A 295 -0.40 -9.84 18.46
C ASP A 295 0.75 -10.49 19.26
N ASN A 296 1.68 -9.67 19.76
CA ASN A 296 2.73 -10.06 20.70
C ASN A 296 3.66 -11.16 20.17
N VAL A 297 4.08 -11.06 18.92
CA VAL A 297 5.05 -11.96 18.31
C VAL A 297 6.43 -11.34 18.33
N PHE A 298 7.45 -12.13 18.70
CA PHE A 298 8.86 -11.81 18.55
C PHE A 298 9.47 -12.66 17.42
N ILE A 299 10.11 -12.03 16.44
CA ILE A 299 10.84 -12.67 15.34
C ILE A 299 12.32 -12.40 15.54
N GLY A 300 13.12 -13.47 15.69
CA GLY A 300 14.57 -13.35 15.82
C GLY A 300 15.24 -12.85 14.53
N ALA A 301 16.46 -12.30 14.64
CA ALA A 301 17.21 -11.79 13.49
C ALA A 301 17.42 -12.86 12.39
N HIS A 302 17.52 -12.42 11.14
CA HIS A 302 17.69 -13.29 9.95
C HIS A 302 16.62 -14.38 9.79
N THR A 303 15.44 -14.21 10.35
CA THR A 303 14.36 -15.20 10.28
C THR A 303 13.42 -14.88 9.11
N LEU A 304 13.10 -15.89 8.31
CA LEU A 304 12.08 -15.79 7.26
C LEU A 304 10.79 -16.48 7.72
N ILE A 305 9.72 -15.71 7.85
CA ILE A 305 8.39 -16.22 8.16
C ILE A 305 7.67 -16.56 6.87
N THR A 306 7.32 -17.85 6.71
CA THR A 306 6.68 -18.40 5.51
C THR A 306 5.26 -18.93 5.74
N LYS A 307 4.74 -18.82 6.97
CA LYS A 307 3.39 -19.25 7.34
C LYS A 307 2.81 -18.27 8.36
N SER A 308 1.49 -18.14 8.37
CA SER A 308 0.77 -17.34 9.36
C SER A 308 1.05 -17.83 10.79
N ILE A 309 1.10 -16.89 11.73
CA ILE A 309 1.37 -17.13 13.14
C ILE A 309 0.10 -16.79 13.93
N SER A 310 -0.53 -17.79 14.52
CA SER A 310 -1.78 -17.64 15.29
C SER A 310 -1.59 -17.63 16.79
N LYS A 311 -0.35 -17.81 17.29
CA LYS A 311 -0.06 -17.84 18.74
C LYS A 311 1.05 -16.85 19.05
N PRO A 312 0.92 -16.00 20.09
CA PRO A 312 2.01 -15.18 20.59
C PRO A 312 3.24 -16.03 20.95
N GLY A 313 4.43 -15.47 20.82
CA GLY A 313 5.66 -16.17 21.20
C GLY A 313 6.87 -15.76 20.38
N ASN A 314 7.97 -16.48 20.59
CA ASN A 314 9.26 -16.23 19.95
C ASN A 314 9.49 -17.20 18.78
N TYR A 315 9.78 -16.66 17.61
CA TYR A 315 9.99 -17.42 16.38
C TYR A 315 11.39 -17.11 15.83
N VAL A 316 12.19 -18.15 15.63
CA VAL A 316 13.55 -18.05 15.12
C VAL A 316 13.77 -19.11 14.04
N GLY A 317 14.31 -18.71 12.89
CA GLY A 317 14.44 -19.55 11.71
C GLY A 317 15.83 -19.60 11.10
N ILE A 318 16.89 -19.27 11.86
CA ILE A 318 18.27 -19.27 11.37
C ILE A 318 19.17 -20.17 12.25
N MET A 319 20.13 -20.85 11.62
CA MET A 319 21.19 -21.53 12.35
C MET A 319 22.22 -20.51 12.83
N PRO A 320 22.67 -20.56 14.09
CA PRO A 320 23.77 -19.75 14.59
C PRO A 320 25.05 -19.95 13.74
N ALA A 321 25.88 -18.91 13.68
CA ALA A 321 27.16 -19.00 13.03
C ALA A 321 28.05 -20.13 13.66
N GLN A 322 28.74 -20.86 12.82
CA GLN A 322 29.63 -21.93 13.21
C GLN A 322 31.01 -21.72 12.58
N GLU A 323 32.03 -22.30 13.12
CA GLU A 323 33.30 -22.40 12.44
C GLU A 323 33.12 -23.16 11.11
N HIS A 324 33.85 -22.78 10.05
CA HIS A 324 33.66 -23.27 8.68
C HIS A 324 33.58 -24.81 8.57
N THR A 325 34.47 -25.52 9.27
CA THR A 325 34.53 -27.00 9.21
C THR A 325 33.28 -27.63 9.84
N ASP A 326 32.78 -27.06 10.94
CA ASP A 326 31.59 -27.54 11.62
C ASP A 326 30.32 -27.19 10.84
N TRP A 327 30.26 -25.97 10.21
CA TRP A 327 29.21 -25.61 9.30
C TRP A 327 29.11 -26.55 8.10
N ALA A 328 30.25 -26.91 7.50
CA ALA A 328 30.31 -27.87 6.38
C ALA A 328 29.74 -29.23 6.76
N ARG A 329 30.13 -29.74 7.96
CA ARG A 329 29.61 -31.01 8.51
C ARG A 329 28.10 -30.95 8.75
N SER A 330 27.62 -29.88 9.39
CA SER A 330 26.21 -29.65 9.65
C SER A 330 25.39 -29.60 8.36
N SER A 331 25.87 -28.90 7.33
CA SER A 331 25.24 -28.77 6.02
C SER A 331 25.12 -30.13 5.29
N VAL A 332 26.14 -31.00 5.38
CA VAL A 332 26.08 -32.36 4.83
C VAL A 332 25.09 -33.23 5.60
N ALA A 333 25.00 -33.09 6.93
CA ALA A 333 24.03 -33.82 7.75
C ALA A 333 22.58 -33.46 7.39
N ILE A 334 22.27 -32.17 7.25
CA ILE A 334 20.96 -31.70 6.85
C ILE A 334 20.54 -32.24 5.47
N ARG A 335 21.44 -32.21 4.46
CA ARG A 335 21.15 -32.79 3.13
C ARG A 335 20.86 -34.29 3.18
N LYS A 336 21.48 -35.04 4.09
CA LYS A 336 21.23 -36.49 4.26
C LYS A 336 19.85 -36.76 4.84
N LEU A 337 19.30 -35.86 5.69
CA LEU A 337 17.95 -35.98 6.24
C LEU A 337 16.86 -35.92 5.16
N SER A 338 17.07 -35.14 4.09
CA SER A 338 16.12 -35.02 2.99
C SER A 338 16.08 -36.22 2.03
N LYS A 339 16.98 -37.18 2.17
CA LYS A 339 17.07 -38.40 1.33
C LYS A 339 16.48 -39.65 2.01
N LYS A 340 15.90 -39.49 3.19
CA LYS A 340 15.07 -40.50 3.87
C LYS A 340 13.58 -40.18 3.68
#